data_415306d44b34c84d4b1709a0768ccbeb
#
_entry.id   415306d44b34c84d4b1709a0768ccbeb
#
_cell.length_a   1.000
_cell.length_b   1.000
_cell.length_c   1.000
_cell.angle_alpha   90.00
_cell.angle_beta   90.00
_cell.angle_gamma   90.00
#
_symmetry.space_group_name_H-M   'P 1'
#
loop_
_entity.id
_entity.type
_entity.pdbx_description
1 polymer ?
#
loop_
_entity_poly.entity_id
_entity_poly.type
_entity_poly.pdbx_seq_one_letter_code
_entity_poly.pdbx_strand_id
1 'polypeptide(L)'
;MKTFCRGLLYIILFLLFSTNLKAQFPRFKVLAFFSKQVEGDHVRFANDAIRFFKDLTSGGGFVFDTTSTMDDLKDAKLKNYQLVMMLNDFPHTAGQREAFQRYMENGGGWFGFHVSAYNDKDTNWPWGLDFLGGGVFYRNNWPPMPAKLFVDDPKHEVTNGLPPSFVAPINEWYQWKPSPRERKNIKVLVSLSPDNYPFGLKDIVPDGDFPVVWTNTDYRMIYLNMGHGSQIFSDATQNKLIIDAFRWVIAMDIKGNVFEK
;
A
#
# COMPACT_ATOMS: atom_id res chain seq x y z
N MET A 1 24.07 -56.84 34.57
CA MET A 1 22.75 -56.35 34.16
C MET A 1 22.33 -54.97 34.74
N LYS A 2 23.15 -54.21 35.46
CA LYS A 2 22.78 -52.91 36.04
C LYS A 2 23.29 -51.68 35.25
N THR A 3 24.13 -51.86 34.24
CA THR A 3 24.74 -50.76 33.47
C THR A 3 23.96 -50.40 32.21
N PHE A 4 23.09 -51.26 31.70
CA PHE A 4 22.33 -51.04 30.47
C PHE A 4 21.10 -50.13 30.63
N CYS A 5 20.53 -50.02 31.86
CA CYS A 5 19.34 -49.19 32.11
C CYS A 5 19.64 -47.70 32.29
N ARG A 6 20.89 -47.29 32.60
CA ARG A 6 21.20 -45.85 32.79
C ARG A 6 21.38 -45.10 31.47
N GLY A 7 21.87 -45.77 30.39
CA GLY A 7 22.05 -45.17 29.08
C GLY A 7 20.72 -44.85 28.38
N LEU A 8 19.73 -45.73 28.56
CA LEU A 8 18.43 -45.60 27.91
C LEU A 8 17.60 -44.42 28.52
N LEU A 9 17.80 -44.16 29.80
CA LEU A 9 17.10 -43.06 30.50
C LEU A 9 17.57 -41.65 30.05
N TYR A 10 18.86 -41.51 29.70
CA TYR A 10 19.42 -40.26 29.21
C TYR A 10 19.02 -39.99 27.76
N ILE A 11 18.87 -41.03 26.94
CA ILE A 11 18.42 -40.87 25.55
C ILE A 11 16.93 -40.47 25.49
N ILE A 12 16.09 -41.03 26.35
CA ILE A 12 14.66 -40.65 26.44
C ILE A 12 14.49 -39.24 26.96
N LEU A 13 15.32 -38.77 27.91
CA LEU A 13 15.28 -37.39 28.42
C LEU A 13 15.71 -36.36 27.35
N PHE A 14 16.67 -36.74 26.47
CA PHE A 14 17.12 -35.86 25.38
C PHE A 14 16.09 -35.77 24.25
N LEU A 15 15.30 -36.81 23.99
CA LEU A 15 14.23 -36.85 22.99
C LEU A 15 12.98 -36.09 23.44
N LEU A 16 12.76 -35.89 24.73
CA LEU A 16 11.64 -35.13 25.28
C LEU A 16 11.87 -33.61 25.25
N PHE A 17 13.13 -33.14 25.14
CA PHE A 17 13.46 -31.72 25.03
C PHE A 17 13.56 -31.20 23.59
N SER A 18 13.37 -32.05 22.57
CA SER A 18 13.34 -31.63 21.17
C SER A 18 11.96 -31.16 20.71
N THR A 19 11.06 -30.82 21.61
CA THR A 19 9.73 -30.32 21.29
C THR A 19 9.73 -28.80 21.12
N ASN A 20 9.67 -28.39 19.84
CA ASN A 20 9.02 -27.13 19.44
C ASN A 20 9.68 -25.80 19.83
N LEU A 21 10.95 -25.59 19.60
CA LEU A 21 11.41 -24.29 19.15
C LEU A 21 10.94 -24.09 17.71
N LYS A 22 9.65 -23.86 17.51
CA LYS A 22 9.20 -23.10 16.33
C LYS A 22 9.84 -21.73 16.52
N ALA A 23 10.91 -21.45 15.80
CA ALA A 23 11.43 -20.12 15.65
C ALA A 23 10.24 -19.25 15.20
N GLN A 24 9.69 -18.49 16.11
CA GLN A 24 8.60 -17.57 15.81
C GLN A 24 9.27 -16.41 15.10
N PHE A 25 9.44 -16.53 13.78
CA PHE A 25 9.89 -15.41 12.95
C PHE A 25 9.03 -14.20 13.32
N PRO A 26 9.63 -13.02 13.54
CA PRO A 26 8.85 -11.83 13.82
C PRO A 26 7.83 -11.65 12.69
N ARG A 27 6.55 -11.66 13.05
CA ARG A 27 5.49 -11.49 12.06
C ARG A 27 5.62 -10.09 11.46
N PHE A 28 5.57 -9.99 10.15
CA PHE A 28 5.48 -8.73 9.44
C PHE A 28 4.28 -7.93 9.98
N LYS A 29 4.50 -6.66 10.36
CA LYS A 29 3.47 -5.82 10.97
C LYS A 29 3.10 -4.66 10.06
N VAL A 30 1.82 -4.50 9.86
CA VAL A 30 1.19 -3.40 9.11
C VAL A 30 0.43 -2.51 10.07
N LEU A 31 0.64 -1.20 9.99
CA LEU A 31 -0.19 -0.20 10.67
C LEU A 31 -0.99 0.58 9.64
N ALA A 32 -2.31 0.43 9.65
CA ALA A 32 -3.21 1.16 8.79
C ALA A 32 -3.78 2.39 9.49
N PHE A 33 -3.50 3.57 8.93
CA PHE A 33 -4.06 4.84 9.33
C PHE A 33 -5.37 5.09 8.59
N PHE A 34 -6.40 5.53 9.32
CA PHE A 34 -7.68 5.94 8.76
C PHE A 34 -8.31 7.06 9.56
N SER A 35 -9.13 7.89 8.93
CA SER A 35 -9.92 8.94 9.58
C SER A 35 -11.41 8.59 9.56
N LYS A 36 -12.12 8.98 10.62
CA LYS A 36 -13.58 8.94 10.72
C LYS A 36 -14.22 10.30 10.45
N GLN A 37 -13.40 11.34 10.26
CA GLN A 37 -13.82 12.74 10.20
C GLN A 37 -13.57 13.38 8.83
N VAL A 38 -13.45 12.55 7.80
CA VAL A 38 -13.34 12.96 6.41
C VAL A 38 -14.65 12.70 5.67
N GLU A 39 -14.70 13.01 4.40
CA GLU A 39 -15.87 12.79 3.54
C GLU A 39 -16.39 11.34 3.62
N GLY A 40 -17.72 11.19 3.57
CA GLY A 40 -18.41 9.92 3.85
C GLY A 40 -18.00 8.76 2.95
N ASP A 41 -17.69 9.02 1.67
CA ASP A 41 -17.24 7.97 0.74
C ASP A 41 -15.81 7.51 1.06
N HIS A 42 -14.93 8.38 1.51
CA HIS A 42 -13.62 8.01 2.01
C HIS A 42 -13.71 7.17 3.30
N VAL A 43 -14.67 7.48 4.18
CA VAL A 43 -14.91 6.67 5.40
C VAL A 43 -15.45 5.29 5.04
N ARG A 44 -16.39 5.19 4.08
CA ARG A 44 -16.91 3.89 3.59
C ARG A 44 -15.81 3.03 3.01
N PHE A 45 -14.99 3.62 2.14
CA PHE A 45 -13.81 2.95 1.58
C PHE A 45 -12.87 2.42 2.68
N ALA A 46 -12.50 3.26 3.66
CA ALA A 46 -11.55 2.87 4.71
C ALA A 46 -12.09 1.68 5.55
N ASN A 47 -13.38 1.67 5.85
CA ASN A 47 -14.02 0.56 6.56
C ASN A 47 -13.98 -0.75 5.74
N ASP A 48 -14.22 -0.66 4.43
CA ASP A 48 -14.15 -1.81 3.53
C ASP A 48 -12.71 -2.31 3.37
N ALA A 49 -11.74 -1.39 3.23
CA ALA A 49 -10.33 -1.72 3.18
C ALA A 49 -9.86 -2.43 4.47
N ILE A 50 -10.26 -1.95 5.65
CA ILE A 50 -9.94 -2.60 6.92
C ILE A 50 -10.48 -4.04 6.95
N ARG A 51 -11.71 -4.28 6.49
CA ARG A 51 -12.25 -5.65 6.40
C ARG A 51 -11.44 -6.50 5.42
N PHE A 52 -11.23 -5.98 4.22
CA PHE A 52 -10.50 -6.67 3.15
C PHE A 52 -9.10 -7.12 3.59
N PHE A 53 -8.31 -6.22 4.18
CA PHE A 53 -6.96 -6.58 4.64
C PHE A 53 -6.97 -7.45 5.90
N LYS A 54 -7.95 -7.32 6.80
CA LYS A 54 -8.12 -8.25 7.93
C LYS A 54 -8.41 -9.67 7.44
N ASP A 55 -9.26 -9.84 6.43
CA ASP A 55 -9.57 -11.16 5.87
C ASP A 55 -8.31 -11.82 5.27
N LEU A 56 -7.40 -11.03 4.69
CA LEU A 56 -6.11 -11.54 4.20
C LEU A 56 -5.20 -12.04 5.33
N THR A 57 -5.36 -11.58 6.58
CA THR A 57 -4.55 -12.08 7.71
C THR A 57 -4.88 -13.52 8.07
N SER A 58 -6.07 -14.04 7.70
CA SER A 58 -6.50 -15.40 7.99
C SER A 58 -5.58 -16.47 7.38
N GLY A 59 -4.90 -16.14 6.27
CA GLY A 59 -3.86 -16.97 5.67
C GLY A 59 -2.54 -17.04 6.45
N GLY A 60 -2.39 -16.28 7.54
CA GLY A 60 -1.16 -16.12 8.31
C GLY A 60 -0.12 -15.27 7.57
N GLY A 61 0.92 -14.82 8.20
CA GLY A 61 2.04 -14.14 7.56
C GLY A 61 2.24 -12.69 7.99
N PHE A 62 1.20 -11.97 8.39
CA PHE A 62 1.34 -10.62 8.90
C PHE A 62 0.32 -10.30 10.00
N VAL A 63 0.61 -9.23 10.77
CA VAL A 63 -0.29 -8.62 11.74
C VAL A 63 -0.80 -7.32 11.13
N PHE A 64 -2.10 -7.07 11.22
CA PHE A 64 -2.74 -5.87 10.70
C PHE A 64 -3.38 -5.08 11.84
N ASP A 65 -2.70 -4.03 12.25
CA ASP A 65 -3.17 -3.09 13.26
C ASP A 65 -3.75 -1.85 12.58
N THR A 66 -4.70 -1.19 13.26
CA THR A 66 -5.33 0.04 12.76
C THR A 66 -5.24 1.15 13.79
N THR A 67 -5.17 2.39 13.33
CA THR A 67 -5.29 3.59 14.16
C THR A 67 -6.13 4.65 13.46
N SER A 68 -6.97 5.36 14.22
CA SER A 68 -7.80 6.46 13.72
C SER A 68 -7.27 7.84 14.12
N THR A 69 -6.02 7.92 14.56
CA THR A 69 -5.36 9.18 14.86
C THR A 69 -4.04 9.31 14.10
N MET A 70 -3.88 10.44 13.40
CA MET A 70 -2.61 10.78 12.74
C MET A 70 -1.49 11.13 13.75
N ASP A 71 -1.80 11.32 15.03
CA ASP A 71 -0.79 11.52 16.09
C ASP A 71 0.04 10.27 16.39
N ASP A 72 -0.38 9.13 15.85
CA ASP A 72 0.42 7.89 15.86
C ASP A 72 1.54 7.89 14.80
N LEU A 73 1.58 8.88 13.88
CA LEU A 73 2.75 9.14 13.03
C LEU A 73 3.88 9.75 13.87
N LYS A 74 4.55 8.90 14.61
CA LYS A 74 5.69 9.24 15.48
C LYS A 74 6.67 8.08 15.54
N ASP A 75 7.97 8.38 15.64
CA ASP A 75 9.05 7.39 15.60
C ASP A 75 8.83 6.24 16.60
N ALA A 76 8.38 6.56 17.82
CA ALA A 76 8.13 5.58 18.87
C ALA A 76 7.09 4.51 18.49
N LYS A 77 6.11 4.85 17.63
CA LYS A 77 5.08 3.95 17.11
C LYS A 77 5.57 3.24 15.85
N LEU A 78 6.05 4.02 14.87
CA LEU A 78 6.38 3.55 13.53
C LEU A 78 7.49 2.51 13.51
N LYS A 79 8.48 2.60 14.41
CA LYS A 79 9.59 1.63 14.53
C LYS A 79 9.15 0.19 14.76
N ASN A 80 7.89 -0.04 15.15
CA ASN A 80 7.35 -1.37 15.40
C ASN A 80 6.67 -2.00 14.19
N TYR A 81 6.60 -1.28 13.05
CA TYR A 81 5.89 -1.70 11.85
C TYR A 81 6.78 -1.62 10.62
N GLN A 82 6.69 -2.65 9.77
CA GLN A 82 7.42 -2.73 8.53
C GLN A 82 6.68 -2.06 7.36
N LEU A 83 5.35 -1.88 7.51
CA LEU A 83 4.52 -1.21 6.52
C LEU A 83 3.55 -0.25 7.20
N VAL A 84 3.53 0.98 6.73
CA VAL A 84 2.48 1.97 7.01
C VAL A 84 1.52 1.99 5.83
N MET A 85 0.24 1.81 6.11
CA MET A 85 -0.83 1.94 5.12
C MET A 85 -1.63 3.20 5.44
N MET A 86 -1.87 4.06 4.45
CA MET A 86 -2.74 5.23 4.58
C MET A 86 -3.98 5.01 3.73
N LEU A 87 -5.15 4.88 4.37
CA LEU A 87 -6.39 4.51 3.70
C LEU A 87 -7.12 5.74 3.16
N ASN A 88 -7.39 6.74 4.00
CA ASN A 88 -8.21 7.87 3.63
C ASN A 88 -7.78 9.18 4.30
N ASP A 89 -6.51 9.27 4.68
CA ASP A 89 -5.94 10.44 5.33
C ASP A 89 -4.43 10.53 5.05
N PHE A 90 -3.79 11.64 5.39
CA PHE A 90 -2.38 11.94 5.13
C PHE A 90 -1.76 12.76 6.28
N PRO A 91 -0.43 12.94 6.36
CA PRO A 91 0.22 13.73 7.42
C PRO A 91 -0.13 15.22 7.35
N HIS A 92 -0.71 15.78 8.40
CA HIS A 92 -1.17 17.19 8.47
C HIS A 92 -0.12 18.13 9.07
N THR A 93 0.56 17.71 10.14
CA THR A 93 1.50 18.57 10.87
C THR A 93 2.94 18.33 10.45
N ALA A 94 3.81 19.33 10.68
CA ALA A 94 5.25 19.19 10.44
C ALA A 94 5.85 17.98 11.16
N GLY A 95 5.50 17.76 12.42
CA GLY A 95 6.01 16.61 13.19
C GLY A 95 5.57 15.26 12.63
N GLN A 96 4.33 15.14 12.14
CA GLN A 96 3.84 13.92 11.47
C GLN A 96 4.59 13.68 10.15
N ARG A 97 4.80 14.74 9.35
CA ARG A 97 5.53 14.70 8.07
C ARG A 97 6.99 14.29 8.27
N GLU A 98 7.67 14.88 9.24
CA GLU A 98 9.04 14.53 9.59
C GLU A 98 9.19 13.10 10.10
N ALA A 99 8.29 12.62 10.96
CA ALA A 99 8.31 11.25 11.44
C ALA A 99 8.08 10.24 10.32
N PHE A 100 7.14 10.53 9.40
CA PHE A 100 6.90 9.70 8.23
C PHE A 100 8.10 9.69 7.28
N GLN A 101 8.71 10.85 7.01
CA GLN A 101 9.92 10.96 6.20
C GLN A 101 11.05 10.11 6.77
N ARG A 102 11.38 10.27 8.07
CA ARG A 102 12.41 9.45 8.73
C ARG A 102 12.10 7.96 8.65
N TYR A 103 10.82 7.58 8.81
CA TYR A 103 10.40 6.18 8.69
C TYR A 103 10.69 5.62 7.28
N MET A 104 10.38 6.37 6.23
CA MET A 104 10.64 5.96 4.85
C MET A 104 12.13 5.92 4.53
N GLU A 105 12.90 6.93 4.94
CA GLU A 105 14.36 7.02 4.75
C GLU A 105 15.11 5.91 5.50
N ASN A 106 14.53 5.38 6.58
CA ASN A 106 15.05 4.21 7.31
C ASN A 106 14.55 2.86 6.77
N GLY A 107 14.03 2.82 5.53
CA GLY A 107 13.62 1.58 4.86
C GLY A 107 12.21 1.09 5.23
N GLY A 108 11.40 1.91 5.87
CA GLY A 108 9.97 1.63 6.08
C GLY A 108 9.24 1.48 4.75
N GLY A 109 8.12 0.75 4.75
CA GLY A 109 7.26 0.60 3.58
C GLY A 109 6.01 1.47 3.67
N TRP A 110 5.51 1.92 2.52
CA TRP A 110 4.26 2.65 2.45
C TRP A 110 3.32 2.09 1.38
N PHE A 111 2.03 2.01 1.74
CA PHE A 111 0.94 1.63 0.85
C PHE A 111 -0.16 2.69 0.96
N GLY A 112 -0.30 3.52 -0.05
CA GLY A 112 -1.21 4.65 -0.04
C GLY A 112 -2.38 4.50 -0.99
N PHE A 113 -3.55 4.93 -0.52
CA PHE A 113 -4.76 4.97 -1.33
C PHE A 113 -5.23 6.41 -1.52
N HIS A 114 -5.68 6.73 -2.73
CA HIS A 114 -6.49 7.88 -3.08
C HIS A 114 -6.04 9.19 -2.39
N VAL A 115 -6.81 9.66 -1.44
CA VAL A 115 -6.54 10.91 -0.72
C VAL A 115 -5.23 10.90 0.07
N SER A 116 -4.62 9.73 0.31
CA SER A 116 -3.34 9.66 1.02
C SER A 116 -2.17 10.35 0.30
N ALA A 117 -2.31 10.58 -1.01
CA ALA A 117 -1.35 11.36 -1.79
C ALA A 117 -1.81 12.81 -2.02
N TYR A 118 -2.95 13.21 -1.46
CA TYR A 118 -3.46 14.56 -1.67
C TYR A 118 -2.44 15.60 -1.20
N ASN A 119 -2.19 16.52 -2.09
CA ASN A 119 -1.41 17.71 -1.83
C ASN A 119 -1.92 18.81 -2.78
N ASP A 120 -1.74 20.05 -2.40
CA ASP A 120 -2.09 21.22 -3.18
C ASP A 120 -0.95 22.24 -3.18
N LYS A 121 -1.16 23.39 -3.82
CA LYS A 121 -0.16 24.46 -3.92
C LYS A 121 0.25 25.04 -2.55
N ASP A 122 -0.57 24.85 -1.53
CA ASP A 122 -0.37 25.38 -0.17
C ASP A 122 0.25 24.32 0.75
N THR A 123 0.36 23.09 0.28
CA THR A 123 1.02 21.98 1.01
C THR A 123 2.54 22.18 1.01
N ASN A 124 3.06 22.77 2.06
CA ASN A 124 4.50 23.00 2.21
C ASN A 124 5.21 21.73 2.73
N TRP A 125 5.40 20.75 1.83
CA TRP A 125 6.13 19.53 2.13
C TRP A 125 6.93 19.04 0.90
N PRO A 126 8.06 19.67 0.59
CA PRO A 126 8.83 19.37 -0.62
C PRO A 126 9.27 17.91 -0.75
N TRP A 127 9.70 17.28 0.36
CA TRP A 127 10.07 15.88 0.37
C TRP A 127 8.86 14.98 0.01
N GLY A 128 7.69 15.21 0.60
CA GLY A 128 6.48 14.43 0.32
C GLY A 128 6.02 14.59 -1.11
N LEU A 129 6.14 15.79 -1.67
CA LEU A 129 5.84 16.04 -3.07
C LEU A 129 6.77 15.24 -3.99
N ASP A 130 8.08 15.23 -3.72
CA ASP A 130 9.05 14.45 -4.50
C ASP A 130 8.85 12.93 -4.32
N PHE A 131 8.60 12.48 -3.09
CA PHE A 131 8.26 11.10 -2.75
C PHE A 131 7.06 10.58 -3.56
N LEU A 132 6.03 11.40 -3.74
CA LEU A 132 4.81 11.07 -4.47
C LEU A 132 4.92 11.26 -6.00
N GLY A 133 6.04 11.77 -6.51
CA GLY A 133 6.27 11.93 -7.94
C GLY A 133 6.14 13.36 -8.47
N GLY A 134 6.13 14.35 -7.58
CA GLY A 134 6.20 15.77 -7.95
C GLY A 134 4.89 16.39 -8.43
N GLY A 135 3.83 15.60 -8.58
CA GLY A 135 2.53 16.10 -9.02
C GLY A 135 1.71 16.70 -7.89
N VAL A 136 1.11 17.88 -8.16
CA VAL A 136 0.11 18.50 -7.28
C VAL A 136 -1.28 18.07 -7.76
N PHE A 137 -2.21 17.86 -6.83
CA PHE A 137 -3.60 17.59 -7.17
C PHE A 137 -4.13 18.70 -8.09
N TYR A 138 -4.67 18.31 -9.22
CA TYR A 138 -5.15 19.22 -10.24
C TYR A 138 -6.67 19.24 -10.32
N ARG A 139 -7.29 18.06 -10.46
CA ARG A 139 -8.74 17.86 -10.53
C ARG A 139 -9.11 16.39 -10.41
N ASN A 140 -10.41 16.12 -10.36
CA ASN A 140 -11.03 14.80 -10.38
C ASN A 140 -12.31 14.84 -11.22
N ASN A 141 -12.88 13.67 -11.51
CA ASN A 141 -14.23 13.58 -12.07
C ASN A 141 -15.29 13.73 -10.97
N TRP A 142 -16.38 14.28 -11.32
CA TRP A 142 -17.60 14.31 -10.53
C TRP A 142 -18.84 14.18 -11.43
N PRO A 143 -19.78 13.25 -11.15
CA PRO A 143 -19.80 12.29 -10.05
C PRO A 143 -18.73 11.20 -10.16
N PRO A 144 -18.50 10.36 -9.10
CA PRO A 144 -17.68 9.16 -9.18
C PRO A 144 -18.18 8.20 -10.27
N MET A 145 -17.27 7.58 -11.03
CA MET A 145 -17.58 6.76 -12.20
C MET A 145 -16.66 5.55 -12.31
N PRO A 146 -17.10 4.44 -12.92
CA PRO A 146 -16.17 3.40 -13.36
C PRO A 146 -15.23 3.95 -14.44
N ALA A 147 -14.03 3.38 -14.54
CA ALA A 147 -13.10 3.75 -15.58
C ALA A 147 -12.39 2.54 -16.18
N LYS A 148 -12.09 2.62 -17.47
CA LYS A 148 -11.23 1.64 -18.13
C LYS A 148 -9.78 1.99 -17.82
N LEU A 149 -9.09 1.08 -17.18
CA LEU A 149 -7.67 1.19 -16.84
C LEU A 149 -6.83 0.43 -17.87
N PHE A 150 -5.64 0.94 -18.13
CA PHE A 150 -4.63 0.35 -19.00
C PHE A 150 -3.41 -0.05 -18.17
N VAL A 151 -2.88 -1.26 -18.39
CA VAL A 151 -1.67 -1.74 -17.73
C VAL A 151 -0.44 -1.24 -18.48
N ASP A 152 0.30 -0.30 -17.90
CA ASP A 152 1.50 0.30 -18.48
C ASP A 152 2.69 -0.65 -18.50
N ASP A 153 2.91 -1.39 -17.42
CA ASP A 153 3.99 -2.39 -17.34
C ASP A 153 3.45 -3.78 -17.00
N PRO A 154 3.12 -4.60 -18.00
CA PRO A 154 2.58 -5.95 -17.78
C PRO A 154 3.60 -6.96 -17.25
N LYS A 155 4.89 -6.58 -17.16
CA LYS A 155 5.97 -7.44 -16.65
C LYS A 155 6.27 -7.20 -15.17
N HIS A 156 5.77 -6.13 -14.59
CA HIS A 156 5.97 -5.85 -13.18
C HIS A 156 5.21 -6.86 -12.30
N GLU A 157 5.78 -7.29 -11.18
CA GLU A 157 5.17 -8.29 -10.28
C GLU A 157 3.73 -7.91 -9.85
N VAL A 158 3.46 -6.62 -9.67
CA VAL A 158 2.13 -6.08 -9.29
C VAL A 158 1.08 -6.26 -10.37
N THR A 159 1.47 -6.24 -11.63
CA THR A 159 0.57 -6.23 -12.79
C THR A 159 0.61 -7.51 -13.60
N ASN A 160 1.53 -8.40 -13.24
CA ASN A 160 1.71 -9.67 -13.94
C ASN A 160 0.43 -10.53 -13.88
N GLY A 161 0.01 -11.00 -15.04
CA GLY A 161 -1.21 -11.80 -15.18
C GLY A 161 -2.52 -10.99 -15.09
N LEU A 162 -2.46 -9.66 -15.11
CA LEU A 162 -3.62 -8.82 -15.39
C LEU A 162 -3.87 -8.75 -16.91
N PRO A 163 -5.13 -8.55 -17.34
CA PRO A 163 -5.41 -8.23 -18.75
C PRO A 163 -4.79 -6.88 -19.13
N PRO A 164 -4.49 -6.62 -20.42
CA PRO A 164 -3.92 -5.35 -20.87
C PRO A 164 -4.75 -4.12 -20.50
N SER A 165 -6.04 -4.29 -20.34
CA SER A 165 -6.97 -3.29 -19.80
C SER A 165 -8.15 -3.96 -19.11
N PHE A 166 -8.76 -3.26 -18.15
CA PHE A 166 -9.96 -3.72 -17.44
C PHE A 166 -10.79 -2.52 -16.99
N VAL A 167 -12.06 -2.74 -16.68
CA VAL A 167 -12.94 -1.71 -16.13
C VAL A 167 -12.90 -1.79 -14.61
N ALA A 168 -12.37 -0.75 -14.01
CA ALA A 168 -12.37 -0.59 -12.55
C ALA A 168 -13.75 -0.12 -12.06
N PRO A 169 -14.15 -0.50 -10.83
CA PRO A 169 -15.38 -0.03 -10.19
C PRO A 169 -15.48 1.50 -10.09
N ILE A 170 -16.65 1.96 -9.69
CA ILE A 170 -16.93 3.37 -9.42
C ILE A 170 -15.90 3.93 -8.45
N ASN A 171 -15.27 5.02 -8.84
CA ASN A 171 -14.29 5.74 -8.06
C ASN A 171 -14.25 7.22 -8.50
N GLU A 172 -13.71 8.06 -7.64
CA GLU A 172 -13.28 9.41 -7.98
C GLU A 172 -11.82 9.33 -8.42
N TRP A 173 -11.52 9.76 -9.67
CA TRP A 173 -10.18 9.62 -10.26
C TRP A 173 -9.43 10.94 -10.18
N TYR A 174 -8.37 11.00 -9.35
CA TYR A 174 -7.52 12.17 -9.19
C TYR A 174 -6.52 12.31 -10.32
N GLN A 175 -6.35 13.53 -10.82
CA GLN A 175 -5.31 13.91 -11.77
C GLN A 175 -4.27 14.81 -11.10
N TRP A 176 -3.01 14.59 -11.46
CA TRP A 176 -1.84 15.29 -10.92
C TRP A 176 -1.14 16.09 -12.01
N LYS A 177 -0.63 17.29 -11.68
CA LYS A 177 0.19 18.11 -12.57
C LYS A 177 1.41 18.66 -11.84
N PRO A 178 2.64 18.51 -12.41
CA PRO A 178 2.95 17.67 -13.56
C PRO A 178 2.59 16.20 -13.33
N SER A 179 2.57 15.38 -14.40
CA SER A 179 2.33 13.94 -14.22
C SER A 179 3.44 13.30 -13.40
N PRO A 180 3.13 12.40 -12.44
CA PRO A 180 4.15 11.61 -11.75
C PRO A 180 5.10 10.88 -12.72
N ARG A 181 4.64 10.49 -13.91
CA ARG A 181 5.44 9.84 -14.94
C ARG A 181 6.62 10.68 -15.44
N GLU A 182 6.60 11.98 -15.28
CA GLU A 182 7.69 12.86 -15.69
C GLU A 182 8.94 12.72 -14.82
N ARG A 183 8.81 12.12 -13.62
CA ARG A 183 9.91 11.88 -12.70
C ARG A 183 10.62 10.56 -13.01
N LYS A 184 11.95 10.59 -13.07
CA LYS A 184 12.80 9.43 -13.42
C LYS A 184 12.71 8.30 -12.39
N ASN A 185 12.46 8.63 -11.13
CA ASN A 185 12.33 7.70 -10.04
C ASN A 185 10.90 7.17 -9.84
N ILE A 186 9.94 7.58 -10.69
CA ILE A 186 8.58 7.07 -10.67
C ILE A 186 8.36 6.06 -11.78
N LYS A 187 7.82 4.91 -11.41
CA LYS A 187 7.39 3.87 -12.33
C LYS A 187 5.88 3.74 -12.27
N VAL A 188 5.22 4.18 -13.33
CA VAL A 188 3.76 4.03 -13.48
C VAL A 188 3.47 2.62 -13.94
N LEU A 189 2.51 1.97 -13.28
CA LEU A 189 2.12 0.58 -13.51
C LEU A 189 0.76 0.48 -14.19
N VAL A 190 -0.16 1.39 -13.85
CA VAL A 190 -1.53 1.44 -14.39
C VAL A 190 -1.93 2.89 -14.57
N SER A 191 -2.58 3.19 -15.71
CA SER A 191 -3.14 4.51 -16.06
C SER A 191 -4.60 4.40 -16.45
N LEU A 192 -5.32 5.52 -16.45
CA LEU A 192 -6.59 5.61 -17.17
C LEU A 192 -6.35 5.39 -18.68
N SER A 193 -7.19 4.53 -19.28
CA SER A 193 -7.08 4.27 -20.70
C SER A 193 -7.42 5.55 -21.50
N PRO A 194 -6.67 5.85 -22.57
CA PRO A 194 -6.96 7.01 -23.44
C PRO A 194 -8.38 7.00 -24.03
N ASP A 195 -9.00 5.84 -24.15
CA ASP A 195 -10.34 5.64 -24.69
C ASP A 195 -11.45 5.61 -23.62
N ASN A 196 -11.26 6.27 -22.49
CA ASN A 196 -12.26 6.36 -21.41
C ASN A 196 -13.54 7.11 -21.78
N TYR A 197 -13.69 7.51 -23.01
CA TYR A 197 -14.83 8.25 -23.50
C TYR A 197 -16.20 7.66 -23.13
N PRO A 198 -16.43 6.32 -23.18
CA PRO A 198 -17.73 5.75 -22.80
C PRO A 198 -18.12 6.03 -21.34
N PHE A 199 -17.16 6.27 -20.47
CA PHE A 199 -17.37 6.52 -19.05
C PHE A 199 -17.44 8.02 -18.69
N GLY A 200 -17.46 8.92 -19.67
CA GLY A 200 -17.58 10.37 -19.45
C GLY A 200 -16.33 11.06 -18.91
N LEU A 201 -15.16 10.40 -18.91
CA LEU A 201 -13.92 10.97 -18.40
C LEU A 201 -13.07 11.74 -19.42
N LYS A 202 -13.55 11.90 -20.65
CA LYS A 202 -12.80 12.56 -21.74
C LYS A 202 -12.33 13.98 -21.39
N ASP A 203 -13.12 14.71 -20.62
CA ASP A 203 -12.81 16.09 -20.23
C ASP A 203 -11.75 16.17 -19.12
N ILE A 204 -11.43 15.03 -18.49
CA ILE A 204 -10.40 14.92 -17.47
C ILE A 204 -9.07 14.50 -18.08
N VAL A 205 -9.10 13.76 -19.19
CA VAL A 205 -7.91 13.14 -19.82
C VAL A 205 -7.43 13.85 -21.11
N PRO A 206 -8.12 14.85 -21.70
CA PRO A 206 -7.79 15.35 -23.04
C PRO A 206 -6.35 15.87 -23.17
N ASP A 207 -5.77 16.33 -22.08
CA ASP A 207 -4.47 17.01 -22.07
C ASP A 207 -3.34 16.19 -21.47
N GLY A 208 -3.51 14.87 -21.32
CA GLY A 208 -2.36 14.17 -20.81
C GLY A 208 -2.51 12.85 -20.14
N ASP A 209 -1.46 12.53 -19.48
CA ASP A 209 -1.22 11.31 -18.76
C ASP A 209 -2.01 11.28 -17.44
N PHE A 210 -2.58 10.13 -17.14
CA PHE A 210 -3.41 9.95 -15.94
C PHE A 210 -3.00 8.70 -15.17
N PRO A 211 -1.84 8.72 -14.48
CA PRO A 211 -1.39 7.62 -13.64
C PRO A 211 -2.40 7.29 -12.53
N VAL A 212 -2.66 6.00 -12.36
CA VAL A 212 -3.59 5.46 -11.35
C VAL A 212 -2.85 4.65 -10.29
N VAL A 213 -1.83 3.88 -10.72
CA VAL A 213 -0.98 3.11 -9.82
C VAL A 213 0.47 3.35 -10.17
N TRP A 214 1.28 3.71 -9.18
CA TRP A 214 2.72 3.88 -9.38
C TRP A 214 3.54 3.57 -8.13
N THR A 215 4.83 3.37 -8.34
CA THR A 215 5.85 3.24 -7.29
C THR A 215 6.98 4.23 -7.51
N ASN A 216 7.67 4.61 -6.43
CA ASN A 216 8.92 5.35 -6.45
C ASN A 216 10.07 4.35 -6.24
N THR A 217 11.06 4.34 -7.15
CA THR A 217 12.17 3.37 -7.13
C THR A 217 13.18 3.62 -6.01
N ASP A 218 13.16 4.80 -5.40
CA ASP A 218 14.04 5.17 -4.28
C ASP A 218 13.50 4.72 -2.92
N TYR A 219 12.21 4.32 -2.87
CA TYR A 219 11.50 3.95 -1.66
C TYR A 219 10.68 2.67 -1.83
N ARG A 220 10.49 1.95 -0.75
CA ARG A 220 9.57 0.81 -0.70
C ARG A 220 8.12 1.31 -0.57
N MET A 221 7.53 1.71 -1.68
CA MET A 221 6.20 2.33 -1.66
C MET A 221 5.36 1.96 -2.89
N ILE A 222 4.06 2.02 -2.73
CA ILE A 222 3.12 1.99 -3.83
C ILE A 222 1.92 2.88 -3.51
N TYR A 223 1.45 3.60 -4.51
CA TYR A 223 0.23 4.38 -4.47
C TYR A 223 -0.82 3.83 -5.44
N LEU A 224 -2.07 3.82 -4.99
CA LEU A 224 -3.24 3.47 -5.77
C LEU A 224 -4.27 4.61 -5.70
N ASN A 225 -4.73 5.09 -6.84
CA ASN A 225 -5.73 6.16 -6.94
C ASN A 225 -7.15 5.70 -6.54
N MET A 226 -7.37 4.41 -6.35
CA MET A 226 -8.62 3.85 -5.84
C MET A 226 -8.79 4.22 -4.37
N GLY A 227 -10.03 4.56 -3.94
CA GLY A 227 -10.26 4.86 -2.53
C GLY A 227 -11.50 5.71 -2.23
N HIS A 228 -12.43 5.80 -3.17
CA HIS A 228 -13.68 6.56 -2.98
C HIS A 228 -14.92 5.66 -3.12
N GLY A 229 -15.69 5.52 -2.04
CA GLY A 229 -16.94 4.74 -2.00
C GLY A 229 -16.76 3.27 -1.64
N SER A 230 -17.89 2.55 -1.58
CA SER A 230 -17.97 1.17 -1.09
C SER A 230 -17.74 0.11 -2.18
N GLN A 231 -17.47 0.50 -3.42
CA GLN A 231 -17.39 -0.44 -4.56
C GLN A 231 -15.97 -0.84 -4.93
N ILE A 232 -14.96 -0.27 -4.27
CA ILE A 232 -13.54 -0.46 -4.64
C ILE A 232 -13.13 -1.93 -4.65
N PHE A 233 -13.67 -2.75 -3.76
CA PHE A 233 -13.34 -4.17 -3.64
C PHE A 233 -14.37 -5.10 -4.34
N SER A 234 -15.22 -4.58 -5.22
CA SER A 234 -16.27 -5.36 -5.89
C SER A 234 -15.81 -6.09 -7.16
N ASP A 235 -14.63 -5.76 -7.70
CA ASP A 235 -14.11 -6.37 -8.94
C ASP A 235 -12.90 -7.27 -8.67
N ALA A 236 -12.91 -8.47 -9.24
CA ALA A 236 -11.87 -9.48 -9.00
C ALA A 236 -10.51 -9.09 -9.59
N THR A 237 -10.49 -8.40 -10.74
CA THR A 237 -9.26 -7.95 -11.40
C THR A 237 -8.59 -6.83 -10.59
N GLN A 238 -9.39 -5.87 -10.12
CA GLN A 238 -8.92 -4.81 -9.23
C GLN A 238 -8.44 -5.37 -7.88
N ASN A 239 -9.16 -6.35 -7.32
CA ASN A 239 -8.74 -6.99 -6.08
C ASN A 239 -7.42 -7.74 -6.25
N LYS A 240 -7.21 -8.42 -7.40
CA LYS A 240 -5.91 -9.04 -7.72
C LYS A 240 -4.80 -7.98 -7.76
N LEU A 241 -5.01 -6.86 -8.45
CA LEU A 241 -4.04 -5.75 -8.49
C LEU A 241 -3.67 -5.25 -7.08
N ILE A 242 -4.68 -5.02 -6.22
CA ILE A 242 -4.48 -4.55 -4.84
C ILE A 242 -3.71 -5.58 -4.01
N ILE A 243 -4.06 -6.87 -4.12
CA ILE A 243 -3.40 -7.95 -3.38
C ILE A 243 -1.96 -8.12 -3.86
N ASP A 244 -1.71 -8.08 -5.16
CA ASP A 244 -0.36 -8.25 -5.70
C ASP A 244 0.52 -7.02 -5.38
N ALA A 245 -0.03 -5.82 -5.39
CA ALA A 245 0.64 -4.61 -4.91
C ALA A 245 1.05 -4.73 -3.43
N PHE A 246 0.13 -5.20 -2.59
CA PHE A 246 0.40 -5.41 -1.18
C PHE A 246 1.48 -6.46 -0.94
N ARG A 247 1.40 -7.60 -1.62
CA ARG A 247 2.40 -8.68 -1.55
C ARG A 247 3.77 -8.21 -2.01
N TRP A 248 3.81 -7.44 -3.08
CA TRP A 248 5.06 -6.90 -3.62
C TRP A 248 5.76 -5.97 -2.63
N VAL A 249 5.04 -5.04 -2.01
CA VAL A 249 5.60 -4.14 -0.98
C VAL A 249 6.12 -4.93 0.24
N ILE A 250 5.43 -6.00 0.65
CA ILE A 250 5.89 -6.88 1.74
C ILE A 250 7.15 -7.66 1.31
N ALA A 251 7.17 -8.21 0.09
CA ALA A 251 8.29 -9.02 -0.40
C ALA A 251 9.59 -8.22 -0.55
N MET A 252 9.52 -6.92 -0.82
CA MET A 252 10.68 -6.03 -0.84
C MET A 252 11.41 -6.00 0.51
N ASP A 253 10.68 -6.02 1.62
CA ASP A 253 11.28 -6.06 2.96
C ASP A 253 12.05 -7.37 3.21
N ILE A 254 11.46 -8.48 2.82
CA ILE A 254 12.06 -9.81 2.99
C ILE A 254 13.36 -9.93 2.18
N LYS A 255 13.39 -9.41 0.96
CA LYS A 255 14.59 -9.43 0.10
C LYS A 255 15.72 -8.54 0.65
N GLY A 256 15.39 -7.36 1.19
CA GLY A 256 16.37 -6.44 1.78
C GLY A 256 17.03 -6.96 3.06
N ASN A 257 16.33 -7.75 3.85
CA ASN A 257 16.83 -8.28 5.12
C ASN A 257 17.62 -9.61 4.99
N VAL A 258 17.55 -10.30 3.84
CA VAL A 258 18.19 -11.60 3.62
C VAL A 258 19.63 -11.47 3.09
N PHE A 259 20.03 -10.32 2.54
CA PHE A 259 21.30 -10.17 1.82
C PHE A 259 22.31 -9.21 2.45
N GLU A 260 22.01 -8.56 3.59
CA GLU A 260 22.95 -7.68 4.28
C GLU A 260 23.11 -8.05 5.76
N LYS A 261 23.49 -9.32 6.02
CA LYS A 261 24.09 -9.72 7.31
C LYS A 261 25.10 -10.83 7.11
#